data_0be2727850d4ae960d41912c75999a4b
#
_entry.id   0be2727850d4ae960d41912c75999a4b
#
_cell.length_a   1.000
_cell.length_b   1.000
_cell.length_c   1.000
_cell.angle_alpha   90.00
_cell.angle_beta   90.00
_cell.angle_gamma   90.00
#
_symmetry.space_group_name_H-M   'P 1'
#
loop_
_entity.id
_entity.type
_entity.pdbx_description
1 polymer ?
#
loop_
_entity_poly.entity_id
_entity_poly.type
_entity_poly.pdbx_seq_one_letter_code
_entity_poly.pdbx_strand_id
1 'polypeptide(L)'
;MPHFSLRRAQCAATLVLSLTAAGLAGASPASAAGATTPSMKVLTYNVFLMSKNLYPNWGQDHRAAEIPKTSFFRGNDVVVLEEAFDNSASDALKSAAAAAYPYQTPVVGRSRSGWDATGGSYSATTPEDGGVTVLSKWPVLRKEQYVYKDACGSDWWSNKGFAYVVLNVNGTKVHVIGTHAQSTDSGCAAGEAASMRSRQFKAIDAFLDAKNIPADEQVLVAGDMNVDSRSPEYASMLADADLVGADARTGHPYSFDTLQNSIALDRYPDDPREDLDHVLHRTGHARPARWTNEVVKEQCAPWTVSSWGTDSTYTNLSDHYPLRASAG
;
A
#
# COMPACT_ATOMS: atom_id res chain seq x y z
N MET A 1 40.66 -39.59 67.61
CA MET A 1 41.77 -39.25 68.52
C MET A 1 42.64 -38.25 67.80
N PRO A 2 43.28 -37.30 68.48
CA PRO A 2 42.65 -36.18 69.22
C PRO A 2 43.08 -34.81 68.64
N HIS A 3 42.32 -33.79 69.02
CA HIS A 3 42.68 -32.46 69.52
C HIS A 3 43.99 -31.75 69.09
N PHE A 4 43.84 -30.52 68.63
CA PHE A 4 44.30 -29.38 69.44
C PHE A 4 43.77 -28.06 68.90
N SER A 5 43.10 -27.31 69.78
CA SER A 5 42.68 -25.95 69.67
C SER A 5 43.87 -25.02 70.00
N LEU A 6 43.93 -23.85 69.35
CA LEU A 6 44.65 -22.69 69.95
C LEU A 6 43.96 -21.40 69.49
N ARG A 7 43.39 -20.73 70.47
CA ARG A 7 42.94 -19.34 70.43
C ARG A 7 44.12 -18.39 70.51
N ARG A 8 44.10 -17.28 69.82
CA ARG A 8 44.66 -15.97 70.16
C ARG A 8 43.99 -14.90 69.29
N ALA A 9 43.24 -14.10 69.83
CA ALA A 9 43.45 -12.82 70.53
C ALA A 9 43.43 -11.60 69.55
N GLN A 10 42.47 -10.77 69.84
CA GLN A 10 42.06 -9.52 69.22
C GLN A 10 43.16 -8.46 69.18
N CYS A 11 43.18 -7.67 68.08
CA CYS A 11 43.55 -6.23 68.11
C CYS A 11 42.61 -5.47 67.18
N ALA A 12 41.79 -4.64 67.80
CA ALA A 12 40.94 -3.69 67.10
C ALA A 12 41.80 -2.48 66.65
N ALA A 13 41.73 -2.16 65.41
CA ALA A 13 42.20 -0.85 64.89
C ALA A 13 41.00 -0.17 64.20
N THR A 14 40.49 0.84 64.81
CA THR A 14 39.38 1.69 64.29
C THR A 14 39.96 2.64 63.24
N LEU A 15 39.65 2.41 61.99
CA LEU A 15 39.96 3.35 60.91
C LEU A 15 38.68 4.14 60.60
N VAL A 16 38.65 5.41 60.91
CA VAL A 16 37.60 6.35 60.55
C VAL A 16 37.81 6.72 59.06
N LEU A 17 36.95 6.20 58.19
CA LEU A 17 36.90 6.61 56.78
C LEU A 17 35.83 7.68 56.65
N SER A 18 36.21 8.91 56.39
CA SER A 18 35.35 10.00 56.02
C SER A 18 34.87 9.80 54.55
N LEU A 19 33.61 9.43 54.38
CA LEU A 19 32.96 9.42 53.05
C LEU A 19 32.61 10.86 52.66
N THR A 20 33.31 11.42 51.70
CA THR A 20 32.85 12.55 50.92
C THR A 20 31.86 12.05 49.87
N ALA A 21 30.57 12.36 50.06
CA ALA A 21 29.54 12.11 49.07
C ALA A 21 29.72 13.10 47.91
N ALA A 22 30.33 12.63 46.81
CA ALA A 22 30.28 13.31 45.52
C ALA A 22 28.89 13.09 44.93
N GLY A 23 28.08 14.12 44.89
CA GLY A 23 26.77 14.11 44.24
C GLY A 23 26.92 13.87 42.79
N LEU A 24 26.55 12.66 42.34
CA LEU A 24 26.26 12.36 40.93
C LEU A 24 24.98 13.16 40.58
N ALA A 25 25.16 14.30 39.94
CA ALA A 25 24.06 14.98 39.23
C ALA A 25 23.61 13.99 38.13
N GLY A 26 22.51 13.28 38.37
CA GLY A 26 21.83 12.49 37.38
C GLY A 26 21.44 13.38 36.21
N ALA A 27 22.14 13.24 35.08
CA ALA A 27 21.64 13.75 33.82
C ALA A 27 20.32 13.03 33.55
N SER A 28 19.19 13.72 33.69
CA SER A 28 17.92 13.22 33.19
C SER A 28 18.11 12.89 31.71
N PRO A 29 17.69 11.72 31.24
CA PRO A 29 17.71 11.47 29.83
C PRO A 29 16.87 12.56 29.16
N ALA A 30 17.49 13.32 28.24
CA ALA A 30 16.77 14.25 27.40
C ALA A 30 15.65 13.40 26.75
N SER A 31 14.40 13.75 27.08
CA SER A 31 13.24 13.19 26.42
C SER A 31 13.47 13.46 24.93
N ALA A 32 13.73 12.41 24.15
CA ALA A 32 13.78 12.53 22.70
C ALA A 32 12.45 13.19 22.33
N ALA A 33 12.52 14.41 21.78
CA ALA A 33 11.34 15.07 21.23
C ALA A 33 10.71 14.05 20.29
N GLY A 34 9.51 13.57 20.63
CA GLY A 34 8.85 12.50 19.89
C GLY A 34 8.85 12.89 18.42
N ALA A 35 9.43 12.03 17.58
CA ALA A 35 9.42 12.24 16.15
C ALA A 35 7.96 12.42 15.73
N THR A 36 7.63 13.57 15.16
CA THR A 36 6.27 13.82 14.69
C THR A 36 6.01 12.89 13.50
N THR A 37 4.93 12.12 13.56
CA THR A 37 4.52 11.26 12.44
C THR A 37 4.39 12.11 11.18
N PRO A 38 5.08 11.76 10.07
CA PRO A 38 4.97 12.53 8.85
C PRO A 38 3.53 12.64 8.38
N SER A 39 3.11 13.85 8.00
CA SER A 39 1.82 14.06 7.35
C SER A 39 1.94 13.67 5.89
N MET A 40 1.43 12.49 5.54
CA MET A 40 1.49 11.94 4.19
C MET A 40 0.20 12.27 3.41
N LYS A 41 0.36 12.53 2.10
CA LYS A 41 -0.73 12.55 1.13
C LYS A 41 -0.53 11.36 0.19
N VAL A 42 -1.43 10.42 0.22
CA VAL A 42 -1.35 9.19 -0.57
C VAL A 42 -2.51 9.13 -1.53
N LEU A 43 -2.23 8.83 -2.79
CA LEU A 43 -3.22 8.50 -3.80
C LEU A 43 -3.14 7.00 -4.08
N THR A 44 -4.26 6.31 -4.15
CA THR A 44 -4.39 4.99 -4.77
C THR A 44 -5.36 5.12 -5.94
N TYR A 45 -5.03 4.50 -7.06
CA TYR A 45 -5.83 4.62 -8.27
C TYR A 45 -5.68 3.38 -9.17
N ASN A 46 -6.73 2.60 -9.24
CA ASN A 46 -6.88 1.60 -10.28
C ASN A 46 -7.02 2.33 -11.63
N VAL A 47 -6.01 2.18 -12.50
CA VAL A 47 -5.91 2.96 -13.77
C VAL A 47 -6.48 2.21 -14.97
N PHE A 48 -6.97 1.00 -14.78
CA PHE A 48 -7.61 0.20 -15.83
C PHE A 48 -6.80 0.10 -17.13
N LEU A 49 -5.47 0.05 -17.04
CA LEU A 49 -4.59 -0.12 -18.20
C LEU A 49 -4.45 -1.61 -18.53
N MET A 50 -5.55 -2.23 -18.90
CA MET A 50 -5.61 -3.64 -19.29
C MET A 50 -4.71 -3.91 -20.49
N SER A 51 -4.13 -5.12 -20.53
CA SER A 51 -3.25 -5.55 -21.63
C SER A 51 -3.90 -5.36 -23.01
N LYS A 52 -3.27 -4.60 -23.89
CA LYS A 52 -3.75 -4.38 -25.27
C LYS A 52 -3.79 -5.65 -26.10
N ASN A 53 -3.06 -6.70 -25.71
CA ASN A 53 -3.12 -7.99 -26.36
C ASN A 53 -4.45 -8.71 -26.13
N LEU A 54 -5.06 -8.50 -24.95
CA LEU A 54 -6.36 -9.08 -24.58
C LEU A 54 -7.52 -8.11 -24.85
N TYR A 55 -7.27 -6.83 -24.67
CA TYR A 55 -8.28 -5.77 -24.74
C TYR A 55 -7.81 -4.63 -25.67
N PRO A 56 -7.75 -4.90 -27.00
CA PRO A 56 -7.31 -3.90 -27.95
C PRO A 56 -8.30 -2.71 -28.02
N ASN A 57 -7.74 -1.51 -28.17
CA ASN A 57 -8.51 -0.27 -28.33
C ASN A 57 -9.43 0.09 -27.15
N TRP A 58 -9.00 -0.14 -25.91
CA TRP A 58 -9.70 0.32 -24.70
C TRP A 58 -9.18 1.68 -24.21
N GLY A 59 -8.46 2.42 -25.05
CA GLY A 59 -7.98 3.77 -24.76
C GLY A 59 -6.81 3.82 -23.76
N GLN A 60 -6.06 2.74 -23.61
CA GLN A 60 -4.96 2.64 -22.65
C GLN A 60 -3.93 3.76 -22.83
N ASP A 61 -3.49 4.04 -24.06
CA ASP A 61 -2.49 5.07 -24.34
C ASP A 61 -3.02 6.48 -24.06
N HIS A 62 -4.30 6.75 -24.41
CA HIS A 62 -4.95 8.02 -24.09
C HIS A 62 -5.00 8.25 -22.58
N ARG A 63 -5.49 7.27 -21.83
CA ARG A 63 -5.62 7.36 -20.37
C ARG A 63 -4.25 7.48 -19.69
N ALA A 64 -3.27 6.72 -20.13
CA ALA A 64 -1.89 6.82 -19.67
C ALA A 64 -1.28 8.21 -19.87
N ALA A 65 -1.61 8.90 -20.97
CA ALA A 65 -1.15 10.24 -21.26
C ALA A 65 -1.89 11.33 -20.47
N GLU A 66 -3.18 11.14 -20.17
CA GLU A 66 -4.01 12.15 -19.51
C GLU A 66 -3.97 12.08 -17.98
N ILE A 67 -3.92 10.89 -17.38
CA ILE A 67 -3.91 10.70 -15.91
C ILE A 67 -2.85 11.55 -15.22
N PRO A 68 -1.56 11.59 -15.64
CA PRO A 68 -0.54 12.38 -14.97
C PRO A 68 -0.75 13.91 -15.02
N LYS A 69 -1.62 14.38 -15.90
CA LYS A 69 -1.92 15.82 -16.05
C LYS A 69 -3.00 16.30 -15.09
N THR A 70 -3.79 15.38 -14.53
CA THR A 70 -4.92 15.72 -13.67
C THR A 70 -4.49 16.34 -12.34
N SER A 71 -5.39 17.15 -11.75
CA SER A 71 -5.12 17.80 -10.47
C SER A 71 -5.11 16.83 -9.30
N PHE A 72 -5.88 15.74 -9.37
CA PHE A 72 -5.90 14.73 -8.31
C PHE A 72 -4.61 13.90 -8.28
N PHE A 73 -3.99 13.67 -9.45
CA PHE A 73 -2.76 12.89 -9.55
C PHE A 73 -1.55 13.65 -9.00
N ARG A 74 -1.54 14.96 -9.14
CA ARG A 74 -0.44 15.82 -8.70
C ARG A 74 -0.54 16.19 -7.23
N GLY A 75 0.59 16.51 -6.61
CA GLY A 75 0.64 17.07 -5.25
C GLY A 75 0.50 16.04 -4.13
N ASN A 76 0.50 14.73 -4.45
CA ASN A 76 0.59 13.66 -3.46
C ASN A 76 2.06 13.39 -3.08
N ASP A 77 2.28 12.74 -1.97
CA ASP A 77 3.59 12.25 -1.54
C ASP A 77 3.92 10.91 -2.18
N VAL A 78 2.89 10.06 -2.29
CA VAL A 78 2.94 8.71 -2.84
C VAL A 78 1.72 8.49 -3.73
N VAL A 79 1.92 7.79 -4.83
CA VAL A 79 0.85 7.29 -5.70
C VAL A 79 1.03 5.78 -5.83
N VAL A 80 -0.01 5.04 -5.51
CA VAL A 80 -0.13 3.61 -5.80
C VAL A 80 -1.03 3.48 -7.03
N LEU A 81 -0.58 2.72 -8.02
CA LEU A 81 -1.37 2.43 -9.22
C LEU A 81 -1.65 0.94 -9.27
N GLU A 82 -2.87 0.59 -9.55
CA GLU A 82 -3.35 -0.76 -9.79
C GLU A 82 -3.79 -0.91 -11.25
N GLU A 83 -3.86 -2.13 -11.74
CA GLU A 83 -4.19 -2.47 -13.14
C GLU A 83 -3.30 -1.78 -14.18
N ALA A 84 -2.06 -1.51 -13.84
CA ALA A 84 -1.05 -1.05 -14.79
C ALA A 84 -0.47 -2.23 -15.61
N PHE A 85 -1.35 -3.10 -16.15
CA PHE A 85 -0.99 -4.36 -16.82
C PHE A 85 -0.36 -4.15 -18.19
N ASP A 86 -0.89 -3.21 -19.02
CA ASP A 86 -0.26 -2.95 -20.31
C ASP A 86 1.12 -2.32 -20.15
N ASN A 87 2.14 -3.06 -20.56
CA ASN A 87 3.53 -2.65 -20.35
C ASN A 87 3.84 -1.30 -20.99
N SER A 88 3.39 -1.05 -22.21
CA SER A 88 3.70 0.19 -22.93
C SER A 88 2.93 1.39 -22.37
N ALA A 89 1.66 1.22 -22.03
CA ALA A 89 0.84 2.28 -21.46
C ALA A 89 1.29 2.63 -20.02
N SER A 90 1.58 1.62 -19.18
CA SER A 90 2.07 1.86 -17.83
C SER A 90 3.45 2.52 -17.81
N ASP A 91 4.37 2.14 -18.72
CA ASP A 91 5.68 2.78 -18.84
C ASP A 91 5.54 4.23 -19.34
N ALA A 92 4.62 4.51 -20.26
CA ALA A 92 4.31 5.87 -20.71
C ALA A 92 3.75 6.75 -19.57
N LEU A 93 2.80 6.23 -18.79
CA LEU A 93 2.25 6.92 -17.62
C LEU A 93 3.35 7.24 -16.59
N LYS A 94 4.15 6.23 -16.24
CA LYS A 94 5.27 6.37 -15.29
C LYS A 94 6.30 7.37 -15.76
N SER A 95 6.64 7.35 -17.04
CA SER A 95 7.56 8.31 -17.66
C SER A 95 7.01 9.75 -17.61
N ALA A 96 5.72 9.95 -17.91
CA ALA A 96 5.06 11.25 -17.81
C ALA A 96 4.97 11.76 -16.36
N ALA A 97 4.89 10.85 -15.38
CA ALA A 97 4.84 11.16 -13.96
C ALA A 97 6.22 11.42 -13.33
N ALA A 98 7.34 11.09 -14.02
CA ALA A 98 8.68 11.05 -13.43
C ALA A 98 9.17 12.41 -12.88
N ALA A 99 8.75 13.52 -13.47
CA ALA A 99 9.11 14.86 -12.98
C ALA A 99 8.49 15.15 -11.59
N ALA A 100 7.29 14.66 -11.31
CA ALA A 100 6.61 14.82 -10.02
C ALA A 100 6.98 13.70 -9.02
N TYR A 101 7.23 12.51 -9.53
CA TYR A 101 7.52 11.30 -8.76
C TYR A 101 8.79 10.62 -9.30
N PRO A 102 9.98 11.15 -8.96
CA PRO A 102 11.25 10.65 -9.51
C PRO A 102 11.64 9.27 -9.00
N TYR A 103 11.04 8.80 -7.91
CA TYR A 103 11.32 7.50 -7.32
C TYR A 103 10.15 6.54 -7.57
N GLN A 104 10.38 5.52 -8.39
CA GLN A 104 9.33 4.60 -8.84
C GLN A 104 9.79 3.16 -8.72
N THR A 105 8.85 2.26 -8.37
CA THR A 105 9.10 0.83 -8.42
C THR A 105 8.92 0.29 -9.84
N PRO A 106 9.50 -0.86 -10.20
CA PRO A 106 8.96 -1.64 -11.32
C PRO A 106 7.50 -2.02 -11.08
N VAL A 107 6.80 -2.53 -12.08
CA VAL A 107 5.48 -3.13 -11.89
C VAL A 107 5.66 -4.51 -11.24
N VAL A 108 4.86 -4.79 -10.20
CA VAL A 108 4.84 -6.08 -9.48
C VAL A 108 4.59 -7.22 -10.47
N GLY A 109 5.33 -8.30 -10.33
CA GLY A 109 5.11 -9.51 -11.11
C GLY A 109 5.59 -9.46 -12.57
N ARG A 110 6.00 -8.29 -13.10
CA ARG A 110 6.52 -8.16 -14.47
C ARG A 110 7.88 -8.85 -14.62
N SER A 111 8.75 -8.66 -13.67
CA SER A 111 10.05 -9.32 -13.59
C SER A 111 10.61 -9.26 -12.16
N ARG A 112 11.70 -9.99 -11.92
CA ARG A 112 12.47 -9.85 -10.66
C ARG A 112 13.49 -8.70 -10.73
N SER A 113 13.71 -8.13 -11.90
CA SER A 113 14.69 -7.06 -12.09
C SER A 113 14.23 -5.74 -11.48
N GLY A 114 15.16 -5.02 -10.88
CA GLY A 114 14.91 -3.71 -10.28
C GLY A 114 14.25 -3.74 -8.89
N TRP A 115 14.05 -4.91 -8.30
CA TRP A 115 13.62 -5.13 -6.93
C TRP A 115 14.78 -5.57 -6.04
N ASP A 116 14.82 -5.16 -4.79
CA ASP A 116 15.82 -5.60 -3.81
C ASP A 116 15.55 -7.05 -3.36
N ALA A 117 14.26 -7.46 -3.37
CA ALA A 117 13.85 -8.82 -3.12
C ALA A 117 12.53 -9.14 -3.82
N THR A 118 12.33 -10.43 -4.13
CA THR A 118 11.07 -10.98 -4.64
C THR A 118 10.64 -12.13 -3.76
N GLY A 119 9.48 -12.00 -3.12
CA GLY A 119 8.83 -13.02 -2.31
C GLY A 119 7.60 -13.62 -3.00
N GLY A 120 7.00 -14.61 -2.36
CA GLY A 120 5.79 -15.27 -2.83
C GLY A 120 6.00 -16.18 -4.03
N SER A 121 4.99 -16.27 -4.90
CA SER A 121 4.89 -17.29 -5.96
C SER A 121 5.12 -16.73 -7.36
N TYR A 122 6.11 -15.83 -7.52
CA TYR A 122 6.43 -15.26 -8.83
C TYR A 122 6.69 -16.35 -9.89
N SER A 123 6.04 -16.22 -11.05
CA SER A 123 6.23 -17.06 -12.21
C SER A 123 6.57 -16.21 -13.45
N ALA A 124 7.68 -16.53 -14.11
CA ALA A 124 8.07 -15.87 -15.36
C ALA A 124 7.22 -16.30 -16.57
N THR A 125 6.40 -17.35 -16.41
CA THR A 125 5.53 -17.90 -17.46
C THR A 125 4.06 -17.52 -17.30
N THR A 126 3.73 -16.78 -16.23
CA THR A 126 2.39 -16.22 -16.05
C THR A 126 2.17 -15.14 -17.11
N PRO A 127 1.03 -15.18 -17.86
CA PRO A 127 0.81 -14.29 -19.00
C PRO A 127 0.81 -12.80 -18.68
N GLU A 128 0.22 -12.42 -17.52
CA GLU A 128 0.10 -11.03 -17.10
C GLU A 128 0.95 -10.76 -15.86
N ASP A 129 1.44 -9.53 -15.73
CA ASP A 129 2.09 -9.08 -14.50
C ASP A 129 1.05 -8.80 -13.38
N GLY A 130 1.46 -8.22 -12.27
CA GLY A 130 0.57 -7.94 -11.14
C GLY A 130 -0.11 -6.58 -11.21
N GLY A 131 0.22 -5.74 -12.19
CA GLY A 131 -0.40 -4.44 -12.43
C GLY A 131 -0.15 -3.38 -11.36
N VAL A 132 0.65 -3.63 -10.32
CA VAL A 132 0.85 -2.70 -9.20
C VAL A 132 2.21 -2.01 -9.29
N THR A 133 2.23 -0.68 -9.11
CA THR A 133 3.46 0.10 -9.02
C THR A 133 3.30 1.26 -8.04
N VAL A 134 4.38 1.63 -7.36
CA VAL A 134 4.41 2.74 -6.40
C VAL A 134 5.31 3.85 -6.95
N LEU A 135 4.78 5.07 -6.98
CA LEU A 135 5.48 6.28 -7.36
C LEU A 135 5.61 7.18 -6.14
N SER A 136 6.77 7.78 -5.91
CA SER A 136 7.03 8.61 -4.75
C SER A 136 7.81 9.86 -5.11
N LYS A 137 7.50 10.98 -4.46
CA LYS A 137 8.35 12.17 -4.47
C LYS A 137 9.53 12.04 -3.50
N TRP A 138 9.43 11.09 -2.53
CA TRP A 138 10.45 10.82 -1.52
C TRP A 138 11.40 9.72 -1.96
N PRO A 139 12.69 9.80 -1.59
CA PRO A 139 13.66 8.75 -1.90
C PRO A 139 13.21 7.38 -1.39
N VAL A 140 13.31 6.39 -2.26
CA VAL A 140 13.07 4.98 -1.93
C VAL A 140 14.37 4.38 -1.40
N LEU A 141 14.38 3.98 -0.12
CA LEU A 141 15.51 3.32 0.54
C LEU A 141 15.51 1.81 0.29
N ARG A 142 14.33 1.22 0.11
CA ARG A 142 14.14 -0.21 -0.14
C ARG A 142 12.86 -0.42 -0.94
N LYS A 143 12.88 -1.38 -1.86
CA LYS A 143 11.72 -1.82 -2.62
C LYS A 143 11.74 -3.32 -2.81
N GLU A 144 10.68 -3.98 -2.40
CA GLU A 144 10.48 -5.42 -2.55
C GLU A 144 9.14 -5.70 -3.20
N GLN A 145 9.04 -6.81 -3.91
CA GLN A 145 7.75 -7.31 -4.38
C GLN A 145 7.41 -8.65 -3.74
N TYR A 146 6.15 -8.91 -3.59
CA TYR A 146 5.61 -10.20 -3.19
C TYR A 146 4.47 -10.57 -4.13
N VAL A 147 4.53 -11.75 -4.75
CA VAL A 147 3.46 -12.25 -5.62
C VAL A 147 2.60 -13.22 -4.81
N TYR A 148 1.30 -13.02 -4.83
CA TYR A 148 0.36 -13.87 -4.11
C TYR A 148 0.43 -15.31 -4.60
N LYS A 149 0.16 -16.24 -3.69
CA LYS A 149 0.23 -17.67 -4.01
C LYS A 149 -1.04 -18.15 -4.70
N ASP A 150 -2.16 -17.67 -4.22
CA ASP A 150 -3.48 -18.18 -4.57
C ASP A 150 -4.31 -17.10 -5.26
N ALA A 151 -5.01 -17.47 -6.32
CA ALA A 151 -5.95 -16.65 -7.06
C ALA A 151 -7.04 -17.53 -7.67
N CYS A 152 -8.16 -16.95 -8.09
CA CYS A 152 -9.21 -17.61 -8.87
C CYS A 152 -9.63 -16.73 -10.04
N GLY A 153 -10.43 -17.28 -10.95
CA GLY A 153 -10.95 -16.56 -12.11
C GLY A 153 -9.85 -15.97 -12.99
N SER A 154 -10.03 -14.76 -13.46
CA SER A 154 -9.08 -14.05 -14.32
C SER A 154 -7.74 -13.78 -13.65
N ASP A 155 -7.74 -13.54 -12.33
CA ASP A 155 -6.52 -13.24 -11.57
C ASP A 155 -5.53 -14.42 -11.51
N TRP A 156 -6.00 -15.65 -11.74
CA TRP A 156 -5.14 -16.83 -11.87
C TRP A 156 -4.08 -16.69 -12.98
N TRP A 157 -4.35 -15.87 -14.00
CA TRP A 157 -3.46 -15.66 -15.14
C TRP A 157 -2.51 -14.48 -14.96
N SER A 158 -2.47 -13.88 -13.75
CA SER A 158 -1.62 -12.75 -13.43
C SER A 158 -0.72 -13.01 -12.21
N ASN A 159 0.40 -12.31 -12.15
CA ASN A 159 1.28 -12.27 -10.99
C ASN A 159 0.84 -11.19 -9.97
N LYS A 160 -0.48 -11.09 -9.67
CA LYS A 160 -0.98 -10.14 -8.64
C LYS A 160 -0.24 -10.28 -7.32
N GLY A 161 -0.07 -9.19 -6.61
CA GLY A 161 0.68 -9.14 -5.38
C GLY A 161 0.78 -7.74 -4.83
N PHE A 162 1.85 -7.46 -4.10
CA PHE A 162 2.09 -6.14 -3.57
C PHE A 162 3.55 -5.67 -3.76
N ALA A 163 3.71 -4.37 -3.86
CA ALA A 163 4.97 -3.67 -3.72
C ALA A 163 5.13 -3.20 -2.28
N TYR A 164 6.27 -3.44 -1.66
CA TYR A 164 6.66 -2.84 -0.39
C TYR A 164 7.80 -1.86 -0.63
N VAL A 165 7.64 -0.63 -0.16
CA VAL A 165 8.67 0.40 -0.22
C VAL A 165 8.92 1.01 1.15
N VAL A 166 10.19 1.34 1.41
CA VAL A 166 10.61 2.16 2.54
C VAL A 166 11.06 3.51 2.01
N LEU A 167 10.39 4.57 2.42
CA LEU A 167 10.63 5.93 1.99
C LEU A 167 11.42 6.71 3.04
N ASN A 168 12.29 7.62 2.60
CA ASN A 168 12.91 8.61 3.47
C ASN A 168 12.14 9.93 3.40
N VAL A 169 11.28 10.18 4.37
CA VAL A 169 10.49 11.40 4.45
C VAL A 169 11.15 12.36 5.43
N ASN A 170 12.03 13.21 4.93
CA ASN A 170 12.80 14.18 5.75
C ASN A 170 13.57 13.53 6.92
N GLY A 171 14.18 12.37 6.68
CA GLY A 171 14.94 11.64 7.70
C GLY A 171 14.12 10.60 8.48
N THR A 172 12.78 10.62 8.36
CA THR A 172 11.91 9.62 8.98
C THR A 172 11.53 8.55 7.94
N LYS A 173 11.56 7.29 8.35
CA LYS A 173 11.13 6.21 7.48
C LYS A 173 9.60 6.11 7.49
N VAL A 174 9.04 5.92 6.30
CA VAL A 174 7.64 5.57 6.09
C VAL A 174 7.58 4.33 5.23
N HIS A 175 6.82 3.33 5.66
CA HIS A 175 6.64 2.07 4.96
C HIS A 175 5.31 2.09 4.22
N VAL A 176 5.32 1.68 2.96
CA VAL A 176 4.10 1.64 2.14
C VAL A 176 4.02 0.28 1.45
N ILE A 177 2.89 -0.39 1.62
CA ILE A 177 2.44 -1.48 0.77
C ILE A 177 1.49 -0.88 -0.28
N GLY A 178 1.75 -1.16 -1.55
CA GLY A 178 0.79 -0.93 -2.64
C GLY A 178 0.31 -2.28 -3.17
N THR A 179 -1.00 -2.53 -3.20
CA THR A 179 -1.56 -3.83 -3.58
C THR A 179 -2.80 -3.73 -4.44
N HIS A 180 -3.09 -4.78 -5.19
CA HIS A 180 -4.38 -5.06 -5.82
C HIS A 180 -4.79 -6.48 -5.43
N ALA A 181 -5.82 -6.60 -4.60
CA ALA A 181 -6.29 -7.89 -4.11
C ALA A 181 -7.16 -8.62 -5.15
N GLN A 182 -7.50 -9.87 -4.88
CA GLN A 182 -8.35 -10.72 -5.75
C GLN A 182 -9.66 -10.01 -6.09
N SER A 183 -9.93 -9.87 -7.37
CA SER A 183 -11.25 -9.40 -7.86
C SER A 183 -12.34 -10.47 -7.66
N THR A 184 -13.59 -10.04 -7.62
CA THR A 184 -14.73 -10.96 -7.69
C THR A 184 -15.13 -11.10 -9.16
N ASP A 185 -14.99 -12.30 -9.74
CA ASP A 185 -15.43 -12.56 -11.10
C ASP A 185 -16.12 -13.93 -11.23
N SER A 186 -16.78 -14.14 -12.35
CA SER A 186 -17.54 -15.36 -12.64
C SER A 186 -16.70 -16.65 -12.76
N GLY A 187 -15.38 -16.53 -12.86
CA GLY A 187 -14.45 -17.65 -12.85
C GLY A 187 -14.12 -18.17 -11.46
N CYS A 188 -14.54 -17.45 -10.40
CA CYS A 188 -14.42 -17.88 -9.02
C CYS A 188 -15.70 -18.63 -8.57
N ALA A 189 -15.53 -19.69 -7.79
CA ALA A 189 -16.67 -20.32 -7.13
C ALA A 189 -17.27 -19.37 -6.06
N ALA A 190 -18.51 -19.65 -5.64
CA ALA A 190 -19.18 -18.83 -4.62
C ALA A 190 -18.35 -18.71 -3.34
N GLY A 191 -18.03 -17.49 -2.90
CA GLY A 191 -17.22 -17.21 -1.73
C GLY A 191 -15.71 -17.46 -1.91
N GLU A 192 -15.28 -17.95 -3.06
CA GLU A 192 -13.87 -18.25 -3.31
C GLU A 192 -13.03 -16.98 -3.38
N ALA A 193 -13.49 -15.93 -4.07
CA ALA A 193 -12.78 -14.65 -4.16
C ALA A 193 -12.53 -14.05 -2.78
N ALA A 194 -13.52 -13.99 -1.89
CA ALA A 194 -13.36 -13.53 -0.51
C ALA A 194 -12.36 -14.40 0.28
N SER A 195 -12.36 -15.71 0.06
CA SER A 195 -11.40 -16.62 0.67
C SER A 195 -9.96 -16.36 0.16
N MET A 196 -9.79 -16.02 -1.14
CA MET A 196 -8.49 -15.64 -1.70
C MET A 196 -8.01 -14.32 -1.07
N ARG A 197 -8.88 -13.29 -1.01
CA ARG A 197 -8.55 -12.00 -0.38
C ARG A 197 -8.11 -12.18 1.07
N SER A 198 -8.83 -12.97 1.87
CA SER A 198 -8.44 -13.27 3.26
C SER A 198 -7.01 -13.85 3.34
N ARG A 199 -6.64 -14.78 2.45
CA ARG A 199 -5.26 -15.32 2.41
C ARG A 199 -4.23 -14.28 1.97
N GLN A 200 -4.60 -13.40 1.03
CA GLN A 200 -3.74 -12.32 0.55
C GLN A 200 -3.48 -11.27 1.64
N PHE A 201 -4.51 -10.89 2.42
CA PHE A 201 -4.36 -9.98 3.55
C PHE A 201 -3.52 -10.58 4.68
N LYS A 202 -3.70 -11.84 5.00
CA LYS A 202 -2.81 -12.57 5.93
C LYS A 202 -1.36 -12.66 5.43
N ALA A 203 -1.15 -12.72 4.13
CA ALA A 203 0.20 -12.68 3.57
C ALA A 203 0.85 -11.30 3.72
N ILE A 204 0.08 -10.22 3.61
CA ILE A 204 0.55 -8.85 3.92
C ILE A 204 0.92 -8.75 5.39
N ASP A 205 0.07 -9.22 6.29
CA ASP A 205 0.29 -9.26 7.73
C ASP A 205 1.60 -9.98 8.07
N ALA A 206 1.73 -11.23 7.67
CA ALA A 206 2.92 -12.04 7.90
C ALA A 206 4.20 -11.43 7.30
N PHE A 207 4.09 -10.76 6.15
CA PHE A 207 5.22 -10.07 5.52
C PHE A 207 5.66 -8.87 6.36
N LEU A 208 4.72 -8.04 6.84
CA LEU A 208 5.02 -6.87 7.66
C LEU A 208 5.58 -7.27 9.03
N ASP A 209 5.04 -8.31 9.65
CA ASP A 209 5.54 -8.87 10.92
C ASP A 209 7.02 -9.29 10.79
N ALA A 210 7.37 -9.98 9.71
CA ALA A 210 8.74 -10.41 9.45
C ALA A 210 9.73 -9.26 9.26
N LYS A 211 9.26 -8.01 9.00
CA LYS A 211 10.12 -6.83 8.86
C LYS A 211 10.60 -6.26 10.19
N ASN A 212 9.92 -6.58 11.30
CA ASN A 212 10.23 -6.03 12.64
C ASN A 212 10.35 -4.50 12.61
N ILE A 213 9.36 -3.83 12.00
CA ILE A 213 9.33 -2.36 11.85
C ILE A 213 9.18 -1.74 13.23
N PRO A 214 9.96 -0.70 13.60
CA PRO A 214 9.78 0.03 14.85
C PRO A 214 8.37 0.64 14.96
N ALA A 215 7.78 0.63 16.16
CA ALA A 215 6.43 1.16 16.38
C ALA A 215 6.29 2.67 16.14
N ASP A 216 7.38 3.41 16.18
CA ASP A 216 7.45 4.85 15.89
C ASP A 216 7.60 5.16 14.38
N GLU A 217 7.75 4.15 13.53
CA GLU A 217 7.72 4.29 12.07
C GLU A 217 6.28 4.06 11.54
N GLN A 218 5.87 4.88 10.57
CA GLN A 218 4.54 4.79 9.96
C GLN A 218 4.50 3.67 8.92
N VAL A 219 3.41 2.87 8.94
CA VAL A 219 3.17 1.81 7.97
C VAL A 219 1.79 2.01 7.34
N LEU A 220 1.76 2.11 6.02
CA LEU A 220 0.56 2.31 5.21
C LEU A 220 0.34 1.11 4.28
N VAL A 221 -0.92 0.71 4.12
CA VAL A 221 -1.36 -0.25 3.10
C VAL A 221 -2.39 0.45 2.22
N ALA A 222 -2.10 0.56 0.93
CA ALA A 222 -2.89 1.29 -0.03
C ALA A 222 -3.19 0.42 -1.26
N GLY A 223 -4.36 0.57 -1.86
CA GLY A 223 -4.69 -0.15 -3.08
C GLY A 223 -6.19 -0.36 -3.29
N ASP A 224 -6.49 -0.99 -4.40
CA ASP A 224 -7.76 -1.63 -4.66
C ASP A 224 -7.79 -2.97 -3.91
N MET A 225 -8.52 -2.96 -2.80
CA MET A 225 -8.65 -4.14 -1.93
C MET A 225 -9.74 -5.11 -2.41
N ASN A 226 -10.54 -4.71 -3.41
CA ASN A 226 -11.72 -5.45 -3.87
C ASN A 226 -12.69 -5.81 -2.71
N VAL A 227 -12.74 -4.96 -1.69
CA VAL A 227 -13.58 -5.10 -0.50
C VAL A 227 -14.36 -3.81 -0.28
N ASP A 228 -15.68 -3.89 -0.45
CA ASP A 228 -16.55 -2.74 -0.18
C ASP A 228 -16.50 -2.36 1.31
N SER A 229 -16.17 -1.10 1.59
CA SER A 229 -16.09 -0.56 2.97
C SER A 229 -17.38 -0.74 3.80
N ARG A 230 -18.50 -1.03 3.15
CA ARG A 230 -19.82 -1.24 3.77
C ARG A 230 -20.18 -2.71 3.93
N SER A 231 -19.34 -3.61 3.38
CA SER A 231 -19.57 -5.05 3.50
C SER A 231 -19.05 -5.61 4.83
N PRO A 232 -19.57 -6.73 5.30
CA PRO A 232 -19.01 -7.45 6.45
C PRO A 232 -17.55 -7.89 6.24
N GLU A 233 -17.12 -8.07 4.98
CA GLU A 233 -15.77 -8.46 4.62
C GLU A 233 -14.74 -7.39 5.00
N TYR A 234 -15.13 -6.10 5.04
CA TYR A 234 -14.23 -5.02 5.43
C TYR A 234 -13.65 -5.21 6.84
N ALA A 235 -14.47 -5.59 7.81
CA ALA A 235 -13.99 -5.88 9.16
C ALA A 235 -13.03 -7.09 9.18
N SER A 236 -13.30 -8.11 8.38
CA SER A 236 -12.43 -9.28 8.22
C SER A 236 -11.09 -8.92 7.59
N MET A 237 -11.10 -8.08 6.55
CA MET A 237 -9.89 -7.54 5.91
C MET A 237 -9.00 -6.80 6.92
N LEU A 238 -9.59 -5.90 7.73
CA LEU A 238 -8.86 -5.17 8.76
C LEU A 238 -8.21 -6.12 9.77
N ALA A 239 -8.93 -7.16 10.19
CA ALA A 239 -8.41 -8.16 11.12
C ALA A 239 -7.33 -9.06 10.49
N ASP A 240 -7.53 -9.49 9.24
CA ASP A 240 -6.62 -10.40 8.53
C ASP A 240 -5.27 -9.74 8.18
N ALA A 241 -5.26 -8.43 7.97
CA ALA A 241 -4.04 -7.67 7.66
C ALA A 241 -3.53 -6.82 8.84
N ASP A 242 -4.14 -6.94 10.03
CA ASP A 242 -3.87 -6.15 11.25
C ASP A 242 -3.83 -4.63 10.96
N LEU A 243 -4.92 -4.12 10.38
CA LEU A 243 -5.04 -2.72 9.93
C LEU A 243 -6.07 -1.94 10.74
N VAL A 244 -5.89 -0.63 10.76
CA VAL A 244 -6.84 0.35 11.28
C VAL A 244 -7.48 1.08 10.11
N GLY A 245 -8.80 1.14 10.10
CA GLY A 245 -9.58 1.87 9.12
C GLY A 245 -9.34 3.38 9.17
N ALA A 246 -9.75 4.09 8.12
CA ALA A 246 -9.75 5.54 8.10
C ALA A 246 -10.74 6.08 9.14
N ASP A 247 -10.38 7.21 9.80
CA ASP A 247 -11.25 7.87 10.78
C ASP A 247 -12.43 8.58 10.10
N ALA A 248 -12.29 8.91 8.81
CA ALA A 248 -13.37 9.47 8.00
C ALA A 248 -13.26 9.02 6.53
N ARG A 249 -14.40 8.88 5.88
CA ARG A 249 -14.53 8.78 4.42
C ARG A 249 -15.33 9.97 3.93
N THR A 250 -14.85 10.59 2.84
CA THR A 250 -15.44 11.79 2.27
C THR A 250 -15.44 11.71 0.74
N GLY A 251 -15.99 12.72 0.08
CA GLY A 251 -16.08 12.76 -1.37
C GLY A 251 -17.22 11.89 -1.91
N HIS A 252 -16.98 11.22 -3.04
CA HIS A 252 -17.97 10.34 -3.64
C HIS A 252 -18.14 9.05 -2.83
N PRO A 253 -19.37 8.49 -2.71
CA PRO A 253 -19.59 7.32 -1.85
C PRO A 253 -19.06 6.00 -2.41
N TYR A 254 -18.64 5.95 -3.66
CA TYR A 254 -18.19 4.74 -4.37
C TYR A 254 -16.91 5.03 -5.13
N SER A 255 -15.90 4.21 -4.98
CA SER A 255 -14.71 4.29 -5.83
C SER A 255 -14.93 3.54 -7.16
N PHE A 256 -15.74 2.50 -7.17
CA PHE A 256 -16.25 1.82 -8.37
C PHE A 256 -17.75 2.10 -8.53
N ASP A 257 -18.11 2.85 -9.56
CA ASP A 257 -19.50 3.37 -9.71
C ASP A 257 -20.06 3.06 -11.11
N THR A 258 -20.71 1.95 -11.23
CA THR A 258 -21.35 1.45 -12.46
C THR A 258 -22.54 2.27 -12.96
N LEU A 259 -22.99 3.29 -12.21
CA LEU A 259 -24.08 4.18 -12.63
C LEU A 259 -23.60 5.56 -13.08
N GLN A 260 -22.46 6.05 -12.60
CA GLN A 260 -22.02 7.43 -12.85
C GLN A 260 -20.62 7.55 -13.47
N ASN A 261 -19.80 6.49 -13.37
CA ASN A 261 -18.54 6.42 -14.08
C ASN A 261 -18.80 5.86 -15.49
N SER A 262 -18.46 6.62 -16.51
CA SER A 262 -18.81 6.27 -17.90
C SER A 262 -18.12 5.00 -18.41
N ILE A 263 -16.93 4.66 -17.89
CA ILE A 263 -16.25 3.42 -18.26
C ILE A 263 -16.86 2.23 -17.51
N ALA A 264 -17.06 2.35 -16.20
CA ALA A 264 -17.69 1.30 -15.40
C ALA A 264 -19.11 0.99 -15.88
N LEU A 265 -19.91 2.02 -16.21
CA LEU A 265 -21.25 1.85 -16.77
C LEU A 265 -21.25 1.09 -18.11
N ASP A 266 -20.27 1.36 -18.98
CA ASP A 266 -20.18 0.70 -20.28
C ASP A 266 -19.67 -0.76 -20.17
N ARG A 267 -18.72 -1.00 -19.24
CA ARG A 267 -18.04 -2.28 -19.13
C ARG A 267 -18.70 -3.26 -18.16
N TYR A 268 -19.31 -2.73 -17.10
CA TYR A 268 -19.83 -3.48 -15.97
C TYR A 268 -21.25 -3.01 -15.57
N PRO A 269 -22.20 -2.93 -16.53
CA PRO A 269 -23.52 -2.31 -16.26
C PRO A 269 -24.34 -3.07 -15.21
N ASP A 270 -24.06 -4.35 -15.01
CA ASP A 270 -24.79 -5.22 -14.09
C ASP A 270 -24.11 -5.36 -12.72
N ASP A 271 -22.91 -4.82 -12.56
CA ASP A 271 -22.16 -4.93 -11.30
C ASP A 271 -22.63 -3.89 -10.27
N PRO A 272 -22.54 -4.20 -8.97
CA PRO A 272 -22.90 -3.25 -7.92
C PRO A 272 -21.95 -2.06 -7.88
N ARG A 273 -22.43 -0.96 -7.31
CA ARG A 273 -21.59 0.19 -6.97
C ARG A 273 -20.90 -0.10 -5.65
N GLU A 274 -19.57 0.03 -5.60
CA GLU A 274 -18.78 -0.39 -4.45
C GLU A 274 -17.68 0.64 -4.10
N ASP A 275 -17.24 0.59 -2.86
CA ASP A 275 -16.18 1.43 -2.32
C ASP A 275 -14.98 0.53 -1.98
N LEU A 276 -14.15 0.24 -2.99
CA LEU A 276 -13.15 -0.82 -3.03
C LEU A 276 -11.73 -0.37 -2.70
N ASP A 277 -11.46 0.93 -2.91
CA ASP A 277 -10.13 1.49 -2.78
C ASP A 277 -9.91 2.04 -1.36
N HIS A 278 -8.76 1.74 -0.77
CA HIS A 278 -8.47 2.09 0.61
C HIS A 278 -7.01 2.50 0.82
N VAL A 279 -6.77 3.43 1.76
CA VAL A 279 -5.45 3.70 2.34
C VAL A 279 -5.56 3.61 3.85
N LEU A 280 -4.90 2.62 4.42
CA LEU A 280 -5.07 2.17 5.80
C LEU A 280 -3.72 2.18 6.54
N HIS A 281 -3.75 2.22 7.88
CA HIS A 281 -2.55 2.12 8.71
C HIS A 281 -2.44 0.75 9.36
N ARG A 282 -1.20 0.28 9.53
CA ARG A 282 -0.93 -0.89 10.37
C ARG A 282 -1.19 -0.57 11.84
N THR A 283 -1.82 -1.51 12.55
CA THR A 283 -2.02 -1.43 14.00
C THR A 283 -0.68 -1.38 14.74
N GLY A 284 -0.62 -0.65 15.85
CA GLY A 284 0.58 -0.59 16.70
C GLY A 284 1.73 0.26 16.15
N HIS A 285 1.56 0.93 15.01
CA HIS A 285 2.56 1.82 14.42
C HIS A 285 2.14 3.29 14.49
N ALA A 286 3.12 4.18 14.31
CA ALA A 286 2.88 5.62 14.26
C ALA A 286 1.83 5.97 13.19
N ARG A 287 0.86 6.78 13.56
CA ARG A 287 -0.17 7.33 12.65
C ARG A 287 -0.56 8.74 13.09
N PRO A 288 -1.04 9.58 12.16
CA PRO A 288 -1.60 10.87 12.55
C PRO A 288 -2.87 10.68 13.39
N ALA A 289 -3.20 11.69 14.18
CA ALA A 289 -4.38 11.67 15.05
C ALA A 289 -5.71 11.50 14.28
N ARG A 290 -5.72 11.90 13.01
CA ARG A 290 -6.86 11.74 12.10
C ARG A 290 -6.37 11.34 10.73
N TRP A 291 -7.07 10.42 10.09
CA TRP A 291 -6.81 9.96 8.73
C TRP A 291 -8.10 9.91 7.94
N THR A 292 -8.12 10.58 6.80
CA THR A 292 -9.29 10.67 5.94
C THR A 292 -9.00 10.03 4.59
N ASN A 293 -9.91 9.18 4.12
CA ASN A 293 -9.97 8.68 2.77
C ASN A 293 -11.04 9.46 2.00
N GLU A 294 -10.67 10.09 0.88
CA GLU A 294 -11.54 10.88 0.02
C GLU A 294 -11.59 10.26 -1.37
N VAL A 295 -12.77 9.81 -1.80
CA VAL A 295 -12.98 9.41 -3.20
C VAL A 295 -13.21 10.66 -4.03
N VAL A 296 -12.30 10.92 -4.97
CA VAL A 296 -12.35 12.08 -5.84
C VAL A 296 -13.15 11.71 -7.09
N LYS A 297 -14.40 12.20 -7.18
CA LYS A 297 -15.22 12.01 -8.39
C LYS A 297 -14.55 12.72 -9.57
N GLU A 298 -13.76 11.98 -10.32
CA GLU A 298 -13.04 12.47 -11.47
C GLU A 298 -13.94 12.57 -12.69
N GLN A 299 -13.79 13.65 -13.45
CA GLN A 299 -14.35 13.81 -14.79
C GLN A 299 -13.35 14.52 -15.69
N CYS A 300 -13.26 14.07 -16.94
CA CYS A 300 -12.42 14.68 -17.98
C CYS A 300 -13.28 15.17 -19.16
N ALA A 301 -12.65 15.86 -20.10
CA ALA A 301 -13.28 16.16 -21.38
C ALA A 301 -13.64 14.87 -22.10
N PRO A 302 -14.79 14.82 -22.84
CA PRO A 302 -15.19 13.63 -23.57
C PRO A 302 -14.09 13.17 -24.56
N TRP A 303 -13.83 11.87 -24.57
CA TRP A 303 -12.92 11.23 -25.50
C TRP A 303 -13.53 9.93 -26.05
N THR A 304 -13.18 9.56 -27.25
CA THR A 304 -13.79 8.43 -27.96
C THR A 304 -12.76 7.39 -28.31
N VAL A 305 -13.10 6.13 -28.16
CA VAL A 305 -12.35 4.98 -28.65
C VAL A 305 -13.23 4.16 -29.56
N SER A 306 -12.65 3.66 -30.66
CA SER A 306 -13.33 2.76 -31.60
C SER A 306 -12.77 1.35 -31.42
N SER A 307 -13.64 0.42 -31.08
CA SER A 307 -13.30 -0.99 -30.91
C SER A 307 -14.29 -1.87 -31.66
N TRP A 308 -13.76 -2.69 -32.57
CA TRP A 308 -14.57 -3.60 -33.39
C TRP A 308 -15.73 -2.93 -34.16
N GLY A 309 -15.50 -1.68 -34.61
CA GLY A 309 -16.48 -0.91 -35.36
C GLY A 309 -17.58 -0.24 -34.50
N THR A 310 -17.45 -0.28 -33.19
CA THR A 310 -18.32 0.42 -32.24
C THR A 310 -17.53 1.54 -31.57
N ASP A 311 -18.08 2.75 -31.58
CA ASP A 311 -17.52 3.90 -30.89
C ASP A 311 -18.09 4.01 -29.49
N SER A 312 -17.24 4.09 -28.48
CA SER A 312 -17.58 4.39 -27.09
C SER A 312 -16.98 5.73 -26.69
N THR A 313 -17.78 6.59 -26.09
CA THR A 313 -17.35 7.92 -25.61
C THR A 313 -17.40 7.96 -24.10
N TYR A 314 -16.29 8.34 -23.50
CA TYR A 314 -16.10 8.38 -22.05
C TYR A 314 -15.79 9.79 -21.55
N THR A 315 -16.12 10.03 -20.29
CA THR A 315 -15.82 11.24 -19.54
C THR A 315 -15.02 10.97 -18.26
N ASN A 316 -14.48 9.74 -18.13
CA ASN A 316 -13.63 9.30 -17.05
C ASN A 316 -12.35 8.69 -17.62
N LEU A 317 -11.29 8.65 -16.83
CA LEU A 317 -9.97 8.10 -17.21
C LEU A 317 -9.72 6.69 -16.67
N SER A 318 -10.60 6.16 -15.85
CA SER A 318 -10.64 4.78 -15.37
C SER A 318 -12.08 4.40 -15.02
N ASP A 319 -12.37 3.13 -14.85
CA ASP A 319 -13.61 2.60 -14.28
C ASP A 319 -13.69 2.82 -12.77
N HIS A 320 -12.57 3.07 -12.11
CA HIS A 320 -12.51 3.55 -10.73
C HIS A 320 -12.37 5.08 -10.66
N TYR A 321 -12.87 5.66 -9.56
CA TYR A 321 -12.48 6.98 -9.13
C TYR A 321 -11.24 6.91 -8.22
N PRO A 322 -10.29 7.83 -8.36
CA PRO A 322 -9.11 7.82 -7.50
C PRO A 322 -9.47 8.10 -6.04
N LEU A 323 -8.80 7.43 -5.12
CA LEU A 323 -8.91 7.69 -3.69
C LEU A 323 -7.67 8.40 -3.18
N ARG A 324 -7.87 9.56 -2.57
CA ARG A 324 -6.83 10.33 -1.91
C ARG A 324 -6.97 10.20 -0.40
N ALA A 325 -5.84 9.99 0.28
CA ALA A 325 -5.82 9.92 1.73
C ALA A 325 -4.81 10.87 2.35
N SER A 326 -5.16 11.46 3.48
CA SER A 326 -4.29 12.39 4.20
C SER A 326 -4.67 12.50 5.67
N ALA A 327 -3.72 13.02 6.47
CA ALA A 327 -4.04 13.59 7.77
C ALA A 327 -4.98 14.79 7.57
N GLY A 328 -6.09 14.81 8.26
CA GLY A 328 -7.11 15.85 8.16
C GLY A 328 -6.61 17.21 8.63
#